data_d1301df57dd1c020759767670af36bf7
#
_entry.id   d1301df57dd1c020759767670af36bf7
#
_cell.length_a   1.000
_cell.length_b   1.000
_cell.length_c   1.000
_cell.angle_alpha   90.00
_cell.angle_beta   90.00
_cell.angle_gamma   90.00
#
_symmetry.space_group_name_H-M   'P 1'
#
loop_
_entity.id
_entity.type
_entity.pdbx_description
1 polymer ?
#
loop_
_entity_poly.entity_id
_entity_poly.type
_entity_poly.pdbx_seq_one_letter_code
_entity_poly.pdbx_strand_id
1 'polypeptide(L)'
;MQTKGTVYKYPDNVDTDVIIPARYLNTPDAQELAKHCMEDIDPEYVHKVRSGDVMVAGWNFGCGSSREHAPLVIRTCGTGCVIAKSFARIFYRNAINIGLPILECEQAAEEIQAGDQVHVDFDTGVITDETTGKQYRAEPFPEFIQKIIRAGGLLASLKED
;
A
#
# COMPACT_ATOMS: atom_id res chain seq x y z
N MET A 1 -3.17 2.42 15.33
CA MET A 1 -2.43 1.66 14.31
C MET A 1 -1.47 2.59 13.58
N GLN A 2 -0.23 2.17 13.45
CA GLN A 2 0.84 2.99 12.92
C GLN A 2 1.81 2.15 12.09
N THR A 3 2.52 2.79 11.17
CA THR A 3 3.66 2.17 10.50
C THR A 3 4.80 3.18 10.37
N LYS A 4 6.03 2.68 10.28
CA LYS A 4 7.22 3.49 10.10
C LYS A 4 8.20 2.71 9.24
N GLY A 5 8.77 3.36 8.26
CA GLY A 5 9.75 2.72 7.39
C GLY A 5 10.28 3.61 6.30
N THR A 6 11.04 2.99 5.42
CA THR A 6 11.67 3.64 4.27
C THR A 6 10.68 3.75 3.12
N VAL A 7 10.74 4.86 2.40
CA VAL A 7 9.87 5.14 1.25
C VAL A 7 10.44 4.55 -0.03
N TYR A 8 9.56 3.88 -0.79
CA TYR A 8 9.78 3.49 -2.19
C TYR A 8 8.80 4.28 -3.03
N LYS A 9 9.29 5.05 -4.00
CA LYS A 9 8.46 5.98 -4.76
C LYS A 9 8.28 5.55 -6.21
N TYR A 10 7.04 5.61 -6.70
CA TYR A 10 6.64 5.18 -8.03
C TYR A 10 5.83 6.26 -8.75
N PRO A 11 5.73 6.20 -10.08
CA PRO A 11 5.04 7.22 -10.87
C PRO A 11 3.52 7.09 -10.82
N ASP A 12 2.83 7.88 -11.66
CA ASP A 12 1.40 7.78 -11.88
C ASP A 12 1.05 6.49 -12.61
N ASN A 13 -0.19 6.06 -12.50
CA ASN A 13 -0.76 4.96 -13.28
C ASN A 13 -0.02 3.63 -13.12
N VAL A 14 0.38 3.31 -11.89
CA VAL A 14 0.90 1.98 -11.59
C VAL A 14 -0.27 1.01 -11.64
N ASP A 15 -0.36 0.23 -12.72
CA ASP A 15 -1.50 -0.67 -12.91
C ASP A 15 -1.29 -2.02 -12.24
N THR A 16 -2.37 -2.79 -12.13
CA THR A 16 -2.33 -4.07 -11.43
C THR A 16 -1.42 -5.09 -12.10
N ASP A 17 -1.23 -5.00 -13.43
CA ASP A 17 -0.31 -5.90 -14.14
C ASP A 17 1.16 -5.55 -13.87
N VAL A 18 1.44 -4.29 -13.55
CA VAL A 18 2.78 -3.87 -13.10
C VAL A 18 3.03 -4.33 -11.67
N ILE A 19 2.02 -4.27 -10.80
CA ILE A 19 2.14 -4.70 -9.40
C ILE A 19 2.39 -6.20 -9.33
N ILE A 20 1.59 -6.99 -10.05
CA ILE A 20 1.77 -8.44 -10.17
C ILE A 20 1.38 -8.90 -11.58
N PRO A 21 2.37 -9.25 -12.43
CA PRO A 21 2.09 -9.66 -13.80
C PRO A 21 1.23 -10.92 -13.89
N ALA A 22 0.36 -10.95 -14.91
CA ALA A 22 -0.56 -12.06 -15.14
C ALA A 22 0.14 -13.40 -15.27
N ARG A 23 1.38 -13.42 -15.78
CA ARG A 23 2.15 -14.64 -15.95
C ARG A 23 2.44 -15.40 -14.66
N TYR A 24 2.30 -14.74 -13.50
CA TYR A 24 2.53 -15.35 -12.19
C TYR A 24 1.23 -15.80 -11.50
N LEU A 25 0.07 -15.50 -12.06
CA LEU A 25 -1.22 -15.77 -11.40
C LEU A 25 -1.67 -17.23 -11.49
N ASN A 26 -0.80 -18.13 -11.88
CA ASN A 26 -1.08 -19.56 -11.97
C ASN A 26 -0.89 -20.31 -10.64
N THR A 27 -0.52 -19.62 -9.58
CA THR A 27 -0.41 -20.18 -8.25
C THR A 27 -1.32 -19.43 -7.26
N PRO A 28 -1.99 -20.15 -6.34
CA PRO A 28 -2.79 -19.50 -5.30
C PRO A 28 -1.95 -19.06 -4.09
N ASP A 29 -0.66 -19.37 -4.04
CA ASP A 29 0.19 -19.09 -2.89
C ASP A 29 0.64 -17.63 -2.88
N ALA A 30 0.12 -16.85 -1.91
CA ALA A 30 0.45 -15.43 -1.78
C ALA A 30 1.95 -15.19 -1.55
N GLN A 31 2.62 -16.06 -0.81
CA GLN A 31 4.07 -15.92 -0.58
C GLN A 31 4.86 -16.08 -1.87
N GLU A 32 4.45 -17.01 -2.71
CA GLU A 32 5.09 -17.23 -4.01
C GLU A 32 4.84 -16.03 -4.95
N LEU A 33 3.61 -15.54 -4.99
CA LEU A 33 3.27 -14.36 -5.78
C LEU A 33 4.03 -13.12 -5.32
N ALA A 34 4.19 -12.94 -4.01
CA ALA A 34 4.84 -11.77 -3.44
C ALA A 34 6.31 -11.66 -3.85
N LYS A 35 6.96 -12.75 -4.22
CA LYS A 35 8.35 -12.72 -4.72
C LYS A 35 8.49 -11.93 -6.02
N HIS A 36 7.39 -11.70 -6.73
CA HIS A 36 7.34 -11.00 -8.01
C HIS A 36 6.68 -9.63 -7.93
N CYS A 37 6.39 -9.15 -6.71
CA CYS A 37 5.73 -7.86 -6.50
C CYS A 37 6.59 -6.73 -7.09
N MET A 38 5.98 -5.92 -7.96
CA MET A 38 6.62 -4.78 -8.62
C MET A 38 7.78 -5.15 -9.55
N GLU A 39 7.95 -6.41 -9.88
CA GLU A 39 9.10 -6.91 -10.64
C GLU A 39 9.32 -6.17 -11.97
N ASP A 40 8.26 -5.83 -12.68
CA ASP A 40 8.36 -5.21 -14.00
C ASP A 40 8.76 -3.73 -13.95
N ILE A 41 8.62 -3.07 -12.80
CA ILE A 41 8.98 -1.66 -12.63
C ILE A 41 10.17 -1.46 -11.68
N ASP A 42 10.30 -2.34 -10.69
CA ASP A 42 11.37 -2.25 -9.69
C ASP A 42 11.71 -3.65 -9.16
N PRO A 43 12.56 -4.40 -9.87
CA PRO A 43 12.90 -5.77 -9.47
C PRO A 43 13.60 -5.84 -8.12
N GLU A 44 14.18 -4.74 -7.63
CA GLU A 44 14.86 -4.71 -6.34
C GLU A 44 13.91 -4.56 -5.16
N TYR A 45 12.65 -4.16 -5.40
CA TYR A 45 11.70 -3.89 -4.32
C TYR A 45 11.58 -5.06 -3.35
N VAL A 46 11.35 -6.26 -3.86
CA VAL A 46 11.16 -7.46 -3.04
C VAL A 46 12.40 -7.87 -2.24
N HIS A 47 13.58 -7.42 -2.68
CA HIS A 47 14.84 -7.71 -2.00
C HIS A 47 15.20 -6.65 -0.94
N LYS A 48 14.63 -5.46 -1.02
CA LYS A 48 14.96 -4.34 -0.14
C LYS A 48 13.86 -4.01 0.86
N VAL A 49 12.61 -4.30 0.53
CA VAL A 49 11.48 -3.95 1.39
C VAL A 49 11.57 -4.64 2.74
N ARG A 50 11.30 -3.88 3.82
CA ARG A 50 11.24 -4.39 5.18
C ARG A 50 9.85 -4.16 5.74
N SER A 51 9.47 -4.96 6.71
CA SER A 51 8.16 -4.85 7.36
C SER A 51 7.93 -3.41 7.86
N GLY A 52 6.81 -2.83 7.45
CA GLY A 52 6.44 -1.47 7.80
C GLY A 52 6.84 -0.41 6.81
N ASP A 53 7.65 -0.73 5.80
CA ASP A 53 8.06 0.24 4.78
C ASP A 53 6.85 0.80 4.03
N VAL A 54 7.02 1.97 3.44
CA VAL A 54 5.95 2.75 2.84
C VAL A 54 6.16 2.92 1.34
N MET A 55 5.12 2.60 0.57
CA MET A 55 5.11 2.83 -0.86
C MET A 55 4.41 4.17 -1.14
N VAL A 56 5.02 5.04 -1.94
CA VAL A 56 4.46 6.34 -2.31
C VAL A 56 4.35 6.41 -3.83
N ALA A 57 3.19 6.81 -4.33
CA ALA A 57 2.94 6.86 -5.77
C ALA A 57 2.08 8.06 -6.15
N GLY A 58 1.87 8.24 -7.45
CA GLY A 58 1.12 9.37 -7.98
C GLY A 58 -0.37 9.09 -8.13
N TRP A 59 -0.92 9.53 -9.26
CA TRP A 59 -2.35 9.39 -9.56
C TRP A 59 -2.69 7.98 -10.00
N ASN A 60 -3.91 7.56 -9.67
CA ASN A 60 -4.56 6.38 -10.24
C ASN A 60 -3.80 5.06 -9.97
N PHE A 61 -3.30 4.92 -8.75
CA PHE A 61 -2.58 3.70 -8.34
C PHE A 61 -3.53 2.49 -8.33
N GLY A 62 -3.07 1.39 -8.92
CA GLY A 62 -3.86 0.16 -8.98
C GLY A 62 -4.88 0.12 -10.12
N CYS A 63 -4.70 0.98 -11.14
CA CYS A 63 -5.56 0.98 -12.32
C CYS A 63 -5.43 -0.32 -13.12
N GLY A 64 -6.27 -0.47 -14.12
CA GLY A 64 -6.26 -1.66 -14.98
C GLY A 64 -7.21 -2.74 -14.49
N SER A 65 -6.82 -4.00 -14.66
CA SER A 65 -7.66 -5.14 -14.33
C SER A 65 -7.97 -5.24 -12.84
N SER A 66 -9.18 -5.70 -12.53
CA SER A 66 -9.62 -5.94 -11.16
C SER A 66 -8.94 -7.20 -10.60
N ARG A 67 -7.79 -7.01 -9.95
CA ARG A 67 -7.04 -8.12 -9.34
C ARG A 67 -6.89 -7.89 -7.84
N GLU A 68 -7.54 -8.74 -7.07
CA GLU A 68 -7.36 -8.74 -5.61
C GLU A 68 -5.95 -9.17 -5.21
N HIS A 69 -5.22 -9.83 -6.11
CA HIS A 69 -3.82 -10.22 -5.88
C HIS A 69 -2.89 -9.01 -5.76
N ALA A 70 -3.21 -7.89 -6.42
CA ALA A 70 -2.34 -6.71 -6.39
C ALA A 70 -2.14 -6.17 -4.98
N PRO A 71 -3.19 -5.80 -4.21
CA PRO A 71 -2.96 -5.36 -2.84
C PRO A 71 -2.44 -6.48 -1.94
N LEU A 72 -2.82 -7.73 -2.22
CA LEU A 72 -2.36 -8.88 -1.44
C LEU A 72 -0.84 -9.04 -1.50
N VAL A 73 -0.24 -8.97 -2.68
CA VAL A 73 1.22 -9.14 -2.79
C VAL A 73 1.98 -7.97 -2.16
N ILE A 74 1.45 -6.76 -2.26
CA ILE A 74 2.04 -5.59 -1.60
C ILE A 74 2.09 -5.81 -0.09
N ARG A 75 0.97 -6.23 0.48
CA ARG A 75 0.88 -6.51 1.92
C ARG A 75 1.81 -7.66 2.33
N THR A 76 1.81 -8.74 1.55
CA THR A 76 2.58 -9.95 1.85
C THR A 76 4.09 -9.68 1.84
N CYS A 77 4.55 -8.73 1.02
CA CYS A 77 5.96 -8.30 1.02
C CYS A 77 6.38 -7.62 2.31
N GLY A 78 5.43 -7.20 3.14
CA GLY A 78 5.71 -6.46 4.37
C GLY A 78 5.45 -4.98 4.29
N THR A 79 4.98 -4.48 3.14
CA THR A 79 4.63 -3.05 2.98
C THR A 79 3.57 -2.66 4.00
N GLY A 80 3.86 -1.63 4.80
CA GLY A 80 2.96 -1.20 5.86
C GLY A 80 1.85 -0.26 5.40
N CYS A 81 2.07 0.44 4.29
CA CYS A 81 1.12 1.43 3.78
C CYS A 81 1.46 1.82 2.35
N VAL A 82 0.43 2.15 1.57
CA VAL A 82 0.59 2.84 0.29
C VAL A 82 -0.03 4.22 0.40
N ILE A 83 0.76 5.26 0.10
CA ILE A 83 0.31 6.64 0.03
C ILE A 83 0.33 7.04 -1.44
N ALA A 84 -0.79 7.49 -1.97
CA ALA A 84 -0.88 7.92 -3.37
C ALA A 84 -1.70 9.20 -3.49
N LYS A 85 -1.59 9.86 -4.64
CA LYS A 85 -2.43 11.01 -4.94
C LYS A 85 -3.88 10.58 -5.13
N SER A 86 -4.09 9.42 -5.77
CA SER A 86 -5.38 8.76 -5.86
C SER A 86 -5.21 7.28 -6.13
N PHE A 87 -6.26 6.51 -5.83
CA PHE A 87 -6.32 5.07 -6.11
C PHE A 87 -7.46 4.78 -7.09
N ALA A 88 -7.25 3.79 -7.95
CA ALA A 88 -8.35 3.24 -8.73
C ALA A 88 -9.38 2.63 -7.77
N ARG A 89 -10.67 2.81 -8.09
CA ARG A 89 -11.78 2.44 -7.18
C ARG A 89 -11.74 0.98 -6.74
N ILE A 90 -11.50 0.07 -7.67
CA ILE A 90 -11.50 -1.37 -7.38
C ILE A 90 -10.30 -1.74 -6.52
N PHE A 91 -9.12 -1.17 -6.82
CA PHE A 91 -7.93 -1.37 -5.99
C PHE A 91 -8.17 -0.90 -4.56
N TYR A 92 -8.75 0.29 -4.39
CA TYR A 92 -9.08 0.85 -3.09
C TYR A 92 -9.93 -0.12 -2.28
N ARG A 93 -11.00 -0.64 -2.88
CA ARG A 93 -11.88 -1.61 -2.24
C ARG A 93 -11.16 -2.90 -1.87
N ASN A 94 -10.40 -3.45 -2.80
CA ASN A 94 -9.68 -4.70 -2.57
C ASN A 94 -8.61 -4.54 -1.49
N ALA A 95 -7.92 -3.41 -1.45
CA ALA A 95 -6.91 -3.13 -0.42
C ALA A 95 -7.53 -3.16 0.99
N ILE A 96 -8.65 -2.50 1.17
CA ILE A 96 -9.36 -2.51 2.45
C ILE A 96 -9.79 -3.92 2.82
N ASN A 97 -10.36 -4.65 1.86
CA ASN A 97 -10.87 -6.01 2.11
C ASN A 97 -9.78 -6.99 2.56
N ILE A 98 -8.54 -6.81 2.09
CA ILE A 98 -7.42 -7.70 2.50
C ILE A 98 -6.56 -7.09 3.61
N GLY A 99 -6.90 -5.92 4.09
CA GLY A 99 -6.21 -5.30 5.22
C GLY A 99 -4.92 -4.56 4.88
N LEU A 100 -4.74 -4.13 3.63
CA LEU A 100 -3.61 -3.27 3.26
C LEU A 100 -4.00 -1.81 3.55
N PRO A 101 -3.30 -1.13 4.49
CA PRO A 101 -3.59 0.29 4.74
C PRO A 101 -3.19 1.15 3.54
N ILE A 102 -4.08 2.05 3.14
CA ILE A 102 -3.84 3.00 2.06
C ILE A 102 -4.33 4.38 2.46
N LEU A 103 -3.65 5.42 2.00
CA LEU A 103 -4.04 6.81 2.25
C LEU A 103 -3.90 7.63 0.98
N GLU A 104 -4.91 8.46 0.70
CA GLU A 104 -4.83 9.45 -0.36
C GLU A 104 -4.35 10.77 0.24
N CYS A 105 -3.22 11.26 -0.22
CA CYS A 105 -2.69 12.56 0.18
C CYS A 105 -1.85 13.12 -0.95
N GLU A 106 -2.41 14.03 -1.71
CA GLU A 106 -1.76 14.59 -2.88
C GLU A 106 -0.44 15.26 -2.54
N GLN A 107 -0.44 16.08 -1.48
CA GLN A 107 0.76 16.81 -1.07
C GLN A 107 1.86 15.87 -0.59
N ALA A 108 1.53 14.89 0.24
CA ALA A 108 2.52 13.92 0.72
C ALA A 108 3.10 13.11 -0.44
N ALA A 109 2.25 12.65 -1.35
CA ALA A 109 2.69 11.88 -2.51
C ALA A 109 3.58 12.68 -3.44
N GLU A 110 3.37 14.00 -3.54
CA GLU A 110 4.21 14.87 -4.35
C GLU A 110 5.57 15.15 -3.71
N GLU A 111 5.60 15.42 -2.41
CA GLU A 111 6.78 15.97 -1.73
C GLU A 111 7.69 14.91 -1.12
N ILE A 112 7.16 13.79 -0.65
CA ILE A 112 7.94 12.72 -0.04
C ILE A 112 8.81 12.06 -1.11
N GLN A 113 10.09 11.85 -0.79
CA GLN A 113 11.06 11.30 -1.74
C GLN A 113 11.42 9.86 -1.41
N ALA A 114 11.87 9.13 -2.43
CA ALA A 114 12.39 7.78 -2.25
C ALA A 114 13.56 7.81 -1.25
N GLY A 115 13.56 6.86 -0.31
CA GLY A 115 14.58 6.76 0.71
C GLY A 115 14.28 7.54 1.99
N ASP A 116 13.28 8.41 1.98
CA ASP A 116 12.87 9.12 3.22
C ASP A 116 12.37 8.12 4.25
N GLN A 117 12.53 8.50 5.54
CA GLN A 117 11.94 7.76 6.65
C GLN A 117 10.62 8.41 7.01
N VAL A 118 9.54 7.65 6.95
CA VAL A 118 8.19 8.17 7.14
C VAL A 118 7.46 7.38 8.23
N HIS A 119 6.76 8.11 9.09
CA HIS A 119 5.86 7.55 10.11
C HIS A 119 4.41 7.91 9.74
N VAL A 120 3.53 6.92 9.78
CA VAL A 120 2.11 7.11 9.46
C VAL A 120 1.26 6.67 10.64
N ASP A 121 0.39 7.57 11.11
CA ASP A 121 -0.62 7.28 12.12
C ASP A 121 -1.98 7.18 11.44
N PHE A 122 -2.51 5.97 11.34
CA PHE A 122 -3.77 5.74 10.64
C PHE A 122 -4.99 6.22 11.40
N ASP A 123 -4.88 6.38 12.71
CA ASP A 123 -6.02 6.83 13.53
C ASP A 123 -6.30 8.31 13.33
N THR A 124 -5.27 9.11 13.06
CA THR A 124 -5.37 10.55 12.84
C THR A 124 -5.19 10.97 11.39
N GLY A 125 -4.60 10.12 10.58
CA GLY A 125 -4.24 10.44 9.19
C GLY A 125 -2.97 11.26 9.07
N VAL A 126 -2.19 11.43 10.14
CA VAL A 126 -0.96 12.23 10.12
C VAL A 126 0.19 11.41 9.54
N ILE A 127 0.83 11.98 8.54
CA ILE A 127 2.01 11.42 7.87
C ILE A 127 3.19 12.33 8.22
N THR A 128 4.22 11.78 8.85
CA THR A 128 5.40 12.55 9.23
C THR A 128 6.60 12.07 8.43
N ASP A 129 7.17 12.93 7.60
CA ASP A 129 8.43 12.66 6.94
C ASP A 129 9.55 13.03 7.90
N GLU A 130 10.13 12.04 8.56
CA GLU A 130 11.14 12.25 9.58
C GLU A 130 12.46 12.74 8.99
N THR A 131 12.71 12.48 7.71
CA THR A 131 13.91 12.94 7.04
C THR A 131 13.88 14.46 6.83
N THR A 132 12.72 15.00 6.45
CA THR A 132 12.56 16.45 6.20
C THR A 132 11.98 17.21 7.38
N GLY A 133 11.33 16.51 8.30
CA GLY A 133 10.60 17.12 9.42
C GLY A 133 9.21 17.64 9.06
N LYS A 134 8.77 17.44 7.83
CA LYS A 134 7.43 17.90 7.39
C LYS A 134 6.35 16.92 7.78
N GLN A 135 5.16 17.46 8.03
CA GLN A 135 3.97 16.65 8.32
C GLN A 135 2.89 16.95 7.29
N TYR A 136 2.13 15.90 6.99
CA TYR A 136 0.97 15.95 6.09
C TYR A 136 -0.20 15.29 6.78
N ARG A 137 -1.40 15.63 6.36
CA ARG A 137 -2.60 15.01 6.92
C ARG A 137 -3.49 14.48 5.80
N ALA A 138 -3.69 13.17 5.80
CA ALA A 138 -4.71 12.52 4.99
C ALA A 138 -5.98 12.42 5.82
N GLU A 139 -7.11 12.22 5.16
CA GLU A 139 -8.36 11.95 5.86
C GLU A 139 -8.30 10.52 6.42
N PRO A 140 -8.47 10.34 7.74
CA PRO A 140 -8.45 8.99 8.30
C PRO A 140 -9.70 8.22 7.90
N PHE A 141 -9.58 6.90 7.84
CA PHE A 141 -10.74 6.06 7.58
C PHE A 141 -11.75 6.15 8.74
N PRO A 142 -13.05 5.99 8.45
CA PRO A 142 -14.05 5.77 9.51
C PRO A 142 -13.65 4.59 10.40
N GLU A 143 -14.07 4.60 11.64
CA GLU A 143 -13.65 3.60 12.61
C GLU A 143 -13.95 2.17 12.17
N PHE A 144 -15.09 1.93 11.52
CA PHE A 144 -15.43 0.58 11.05
C PHE A 144 -14.46 0.08 9.96
N ILE A 145 -13.94 0.96 9.11
CA ILE A 145 -12.92 0.61 8.11
C ILE A 145 -11.59 0.33 8.81
N GLN A 146 -11.22 1.14 9.78
CA GLN A 146 -9.99 0.92 10.56
C GLN A 146 -10.02 -0.44 11.27
N LYS A 147 -11.19 -0.84 11.77
CA LYS A 147 -11.37 -2.15 12.40
C LYS A 147 -11.10 -3.29 11.41
N ILE A 148 -11.61 -3.17 10.19
CA ILE A 148 -11.38 -4.15 9.13
C ILE A 148 -9.88 -4.29 8.84
N ILE A 149 -9.20 -3.17 8.66
CA ILE A 149 -7.76 -3.17 8.35
C ILE A 149 -6.95 -3.75 9.51
N ARG A 150 -7.25 -3.37 10.76
CA ARG A 150 -6.55 -3.88 11.95
C ARG A 150 -6.70 -5.38 12.11
N ALA A 151 -7.85 -5.92 11.73
CA ALA A 151 -8.11 -7.36 11.81
C ALA A 151 -7.40 -8.16 10.72
N GLY A 152 -6.84 -7.49 9.70
CA GLY A 152 -6.19 -8.14 8.58
C GLY A 152 -7.10 -8.39 7.38
N GLY A 153 -8.23 -7.68 7.31
CA GLY A 153 -9.17 -7.74 6.20
C GLY A 153 -10.60 -8.03 6.64
N LEU A 154 -11.51 -7.99 5.68
CA LEU A 154 -12.94 -8.12 5.94
C LEU A 154 -13.30 -9.47 6.58
N LEU A 155 -12.81 -10.56 6.01
CA LEU A 155 -13.14 -11.91 6.53
C LEU A 155 -12.63 -12.11 7.95
N ALA A 156 -11.41 -11.65 8.25
CA ALA A 156 -10.84 -11.73 9.58
C ALA A 156 -11.63 -10.87 10.57
N SER A 157 -12.08 -9.68 10.14
CA SER A 157 -12.93 -8.79 10.95
C SER A 157 -14.23 -9.45 11.36
N LEU A 158 -14.87 -10.18 10.44
CA LEU A 158 -16.12 -10.87 10.72
C LEU A 158 -15.95 -12.03 11.72
N LYS A 159 -14.78 -12.63 11.77
CA LYS A 159 -14.48 -13.73 12.71
C LYS A 159 -14.25 -13.27 14.14
N GLU A 160 -13.98 -11.98 14.36
CA GLU A 160 -13.73 -11.43 15.68
C GLU A 160 -15.02 -11.12 16.45
N ASP A 161 -16.16 -11.12 15.77
CA ASP A 161 -17.47 -10.83 16.39
C ASP A 161 -18.16 -12.13 16.92
#